data_4495fbcf4843f74e5f40913bad50b066
#
_entry.id   4495fbcf4843f74e5f40913bad50b066
#
_cell.length_a   1.000
_cell.length_b   1.000
_cell.length_c   1.000
_cell.angle_alpha   90.00
_cell.angle_beta   90.00
_cell.angle_gamma   90.00
#
_symmetry.space_group_name_H-M   'P 1'
#
loop_
_entity.id
_entity.type
_entity.pdbx_description
1 polymer ?
#
loop_
_entity_poly.entity_id
_entity_poly.type
_entity_poly.pdbx_seq_one_letter_code
_entity_poly.pdbx_strand_id
1 'polypeptide(L)'
;MFSVELRYRARKIYRSVKQIVELVSNVLLFLASFLAIILVIYRFGFDMPADYSHEIYYTYRAIIRLFVVLGLLRFLFNFRLLRAEKGFWIEVLVLLFLFALTLFSKHFDRPDFETTNPFLFKVERILTYGVVLLLSIIQLSKQLFVVLRSRVKAEVLFAASFLFIILFGAVLLRLPNATYEGISFTDALFTSTSAVCVTGLTVVDTGTTFTLTGQVVLLMLIQVGGIGVMTFTSFFAMSFLSGTSFHDQFMMKNLLNEASLSDIFRTVVYIILTTFIIEGIGVYLVYVQVQDVVGIDNKLFFALFHGVSAFCNAGFSTLPGNLYDPLIRHLYGLQVILAFLIIFGGIGFPILFNYGRLLHYGIRNKIKCLLGMNYKVVYEPRIVSTTTRIVLPTTLILLVVGTALFWIFENHNVLDGMSFTGKFATSFMAAVTPRTAGFNNVNMPMLHVPTILLTIALMWIGAAPMSTGGGIKVTTFVIALKNIWANLLGNDRVVIAHRQLTRENVNRAHSIIMLSILWIIPAVFVIVVLEPKATLTQAVFEIVSALGTVGLTLDLTPHLCVASKMVVALTMFVGRVGLITLLACFIRHQEVKLYTYPD
;
A
#
# COMPACT_ATOMS: atom_id res chain seq x y z
N MET A 1 35.33 -0.13 -53.17
CA MET A 1 35.63 -1.04 -52.05
C MET A 1 36.08 -0.27 -50.79
N PHE A 2 36.99 0.68 -50.90
CA PHE A 2 37.52 1.47 -49.75
C PHE A 2 36.47 2.21 -48.91
N SER A 3 35.42 2.74 -49.53
CA SER A 3 34.34 3.47 -48.85
C SER A 3 33.40 2.58 -48.00
N VAL A 4 33.28 1.29 -48.36
CA VAL A 4 32.43 0.34 -47.63
C VAL A 4 33.13 -0.15 -46.35
N GLU A 5 34.45 -0.39 -46.46
CA GLU A 5 35.27 -0.84 -45.33
C GLU A 5 35.41 0.26 -44.28
N LEU A 6 35.60 1.51 -44.72
CA LEU A 6 35.61 2.68 -43.81
C LEU A 6 34.26 2.86 -43.09
N ARG A 7 33.13 2.71 -43.78
CA ARG A 7 31.79 2.76 -43.19
C ARG A 7 31.56 1.60 -42.20
N TYR A 8 32.08 0.41 -42.48
CA TYR A 8 31.97 -0.74 -41.59
C TYR A 8 32.78 -0.52 -40.32
N ARG A 9 34.04 -0.08 -40.43
CA ARG A 9 34.90 0.26 -39.26
C ARG A 9 34.31 1.37 -38.42
N ALA A 10 33.81 2.43 -39.05
CA ALA A 10 33.12 3.53 -38.32
C ALA A 10 31.89 3.06 -37.59
N ARG A 11 31.04 2.19 -38.19
CA ARG A 11 29.88 1.60 -37.49
C ARG A 11 30.29 0.68 -36.34
N LYS A 12 31.37 -0.08 -36.46
CA LYS A 12 31.86 -0.96 -35.40
C LYS A 12 32.37 -0.12 -34.23
N ILE A 13 33.16 0.92 -34.50
CA ILE A 13 33.65 1.85 -33.48
C ILE A 13 32.48 2.56 -32.80
N TYR A 14 31.52 3.07 -33.56
CA TYR A 14 30.33 3.72 -32.99
C TYR A 14 29.55 2.78 -32.06
N ARG A 15 29.35 1.51 -32.43
CA ARG A 15 28.69 0.51 -31.57
C ARG A 15 29.45 0.25 -30.29
N SER A 16 30.77 0.11 -30.35
CA SER A 16 31.63 -0.11 -29.18
C SER A 16 31.61 1.11 -28.25
N VAL A 17 31.75 2.33 -28.79
CA VAL A 17 31.68 3.58 -28.02
C VAL A 17 30.30 3.72 -27.37
N LYS A 18 29.22 3.44 -28.10
CA LYS A 18 27.87 3.47 -27.58
C LYS A 18 27.70 2.52 -26.38
N GLN A 19 28.17 1.26 -26.48
CA GLN A 19 28.08 0.29 -25.38
C GLN A 19 28.87 0.74 -24.14
N ILE A 20 30.06 1.31 -24.33
CA ILE A 20 30.86 1.86 -23.24
C ILE A 20 30.16 3.04 -22.58
N VAL A 21 29.63 3.97 -23.37
CA VAL A 21 28.89 5.15 -22.84
C VAL A 21 27.66 4.70 -22.07
N GLU A 22 26.91 3.72 -22.57
CA GLU A 22 25.74 3.18 -21.87
C GLU A 22 26.12 2.50 -20.55
N LEU A 23 27.18 1.69 -20.54
CA LEU A 23 27.67 1.02 -19.33
C LEU A 23 28.14 2.04 -18.28
N VAL A 24 29.01 2.96 -18.68
CA VAL A 24 29.56 4.00 -17.78
C VAL A 24 28.44 4.90 -17.25
N SER A 25 27.52 5.33 -18.11
CA SER A 25 26.38 6.15 -17.69
C SER A 25 25.50 5.40 -16.68
N ASN A 26 25.25 4.11 -16.89
CA ASN A 26 24.44 3.30 -15.97
C ASN A 26 25.11 3.17 -14.59
N VAL A 27 26.41 2.92 -14.56
CA VAL A 27 27.18 2.82 -13.30
C VAL A 27 27.21 4.15 -12.56
N LEU A 28 27.51 5.25 -13.28
CA LEU A 28 27.55 6.58 -12.66
C LEU A 28 26.18 7.02 -12.14
N LEU A 29 25.11 6.79 -12.91
CA LEU A 29 23.74 7.09 -12.46
C LEU A 29 23.34 6.23 -11.26
N PHE A 30 23.75 4.96 -11.20
CA PHE A 30 23.52 4.10 -10.04
C PHE A 30 24.23 4.63 -8.78
N LEU A 31 25.53 4.95 -8.88
CA LEU A 31 26.30 5.49 -7.77
C LEU A 31 25.77 6.84 -7.29
N ALA A 32 25.42 7.75 -8.23
CA ALA A 32 24.82 9.03 -7.91
C ALA A 32 23.45 8.89 -7.24
N SER A 33 22.65 7.95 -7.69
CA SER A 33 21.33 7.65 -7.08
C SER A 33 21.47 7.09 -5.68
N PHE A 34 22.43 6.19 -5.46
CA PHE A 34 22.71 5.62 -4.15
C PHE A 34 23.21 6.69 -3.17
N LEU A 35 24.17 7.52 -3.62
CA LEU A 35 24.65 8.65 -2.84
C LEU A 35 23.55 9.64 -2.49
N ALA A 36 22.66 9.95 -3.45
CA ALA A 36 21.55 10.86 -3.23
C ALA A 36 20.60 10.36 -2.12
N ILE A 37 20.28 9.07 -2.12
CA ILE A 37 19.42 8.49 -1.07
C ILE A 37 20.11 8.54 0.29
N ILE A 38 21.42 8.20 0.37
CA ILE A 38 22.18 8.30 1.62
C ILE A 38 22.17 9.74 2.14
N LEU A 39 22.39 10.72 1.27
CA LEU A 39 22.39 12.13 1.67
C LEU A 39 21.01 12.60 2.15
N VAL A 40 19.89 12.11 1.53
CA VAL A 40 18.53 12.40 2.03
C VAL A 40 18.37 11.84 3.44
N ILE A 41 18.73 10.56 3.63
CA ILE A 41 18.64 9.89 4.95
C ILE A 41 19.48 10.64 5.97
N TYR A 42 20.70 11.03 5.61
CA TYR A 42 21.61 11.77 6.48
C TYR A 42 21.04 13.15 6.83
N ARG A 43 20.50 13.90 5.86
CA ARG A 43 19.92 15.24 6.05
C ARG A 43 18.69 15.25 6.97
N PHE A 44 17.81 14.27 6.81
CA PHE A 44 16.57 14.22 7.59
C PHE A 44 16.72 13.43 8.90
N GLY A 45 17.72 12.53 8.96
CA GLY A 45 17.91 11.64 10.09
C GLY A 45 18.78 12.17 11.22
N PHE A 46 19.59 13.19 10.96
CA PHE A 46 20.56 13.71 11.93
C PHE A 46 20.46 15.23 12.05
N ASP A 47 20.64 15.75 13.28
CA ASP A 47 20.75 17.19 13.51
C ASP A 47 22.07 17.71 12.94
N MET A 48 21.97 18.71 12.07
CA MET A 48 23.12 19.26 11.39
C MET A 48 23.29 20.74 11.69
N PRO A 49 24.56 21.18 11.92
CA PRO A 49 24.91 22.57 11.87
C PRO A 49 24.51 23.21 10.52
N ALA A 50 24.14 24.50 10.55
CA ALA A 50 23.65 25.20 9.36
C ALA A 50 24.65 25.14 8.19
N ASP A 51 25.96 25.18 8.46
CA ASP A 51 27.03 25.18 7.46
C ASP A 51 27.00 23.90 6.59
N TYR A 52 26.85 22.71 7.21
CA TYR A 52 26.76 21.44 6.47
C TYR A 52 25.48 21.34 5.63
N SER A 53 24.42 22.05 5.99
CA SER A 53 23.18 22.05 5.22
C SER A 53 23.35 22.65 3.82
N HIS A 54 24.23 23.64 3.69
CA HIS A 54 24.57 24.28 2.42
C HIS A 54 25.42 23.34 1.53
N GLU A 55 26.43 22.66 2.10
CA GLU A 55 27.26 21.71 1.36
C GLU A 55 26.44 20.54 0.77
N ILE A 56 25.52 19.98 1.56
CA ILE A 56 24.63 18.92 1.10
C ILE A 56 23.76 19.42 -0.05
N TYR A 57 23.22 20.64 0.04
CA TYR A 57 22.42 21.23 -1.01
C TYR A 57 23.21 21.42 -2.32
N TYR A 58 24.47 21.88 -2.25
CA TYR A 58 25.35 21.96 -3.43
C TYR A 58 25.64 20.59 -4.02
N THR A 59 25.80 19.56 -3.18
CA THR A 59 25.99 18.18 -3.63
C THR A 59 24.74 17.66 -4.38
N TYR A 60 23.54 17.97 -3.92
CA TYR A 60 22.31 17.62 -4.66
C TYR A 60 22.23 18.30 -6.03
N ARG A 61 22.62 19.56 -6.11
CA ARG A 61 22.69 20.26 -7.39
C ARG A 61 23.72 19.64 -8.33
N ALA A 62 24.86 19.20 -7.80
CA ALA A 62 25.86 18.47 -8.58
C ALA A 62 25.30 17.14 -9.12
N ILE A 63 24.53 16.43 -8.32
CA ILE A 63 23.84 15.20 -8.73
C ILE A 63 22.83 15.48 -9.84
N ILE A 64 22.00 16.53 -9.75
CA ILE A 64 21.08 16.91 -10.83
C ILE A 64 21.83 17.22 -12.12
N ARG A 65 22.91 18.01 -12.05
CA ARG A 65 23.75 18.32 -13.22
C ARG A 65 24.31 17.04 -13.85
N LEU A 66 24.74 16.08 -13.02
CA LEU A 66 25.20 14.79 -13.50
C LEU A 66 24.08 14.00 -14.20
N PHE A 67 22.86 13.98 -13.63
CA PHE A 67 21.70 13.36 -14.26
C PHE A 67 21.37 14.00 -15.61
N VAL A 68 21.44 15.32 -15.72
CA VAL A 68 21.20 16.06 -16.98
C VAL A 68 22.26 15.68 -18.02
N VAL A 69 23.55 15.75 -17.66
CA VAL A 69 24.66 15.45 -18.59
C VAL A 69 24.60 14.01 -19.09
N LEU A 70 24.44 13.05 -18.17
CA LEU A 70 24.36 11.63 -18.53
C LEU A 70 23.08 11.31 -19.29
N GLY A 71 21.96 11.96 -18.94
CA GLY A 71 20.70 11.86 -19.67
C GLY A 71 20.82 12.39 -21.11
N LEU A 72 21.42 13.55 -21.31
CA LEU A 72 21.70 14.11 -22.63
C LEU A 72 22.65 13.25 -23.46
N LEU A 73 23.71 12.72 -22.86
CA LEU A 73 24.61 11.77 -23.52
C LEU A 73 23.85 10.52 -24.01
N ARG A 74 23.03 9.92 -23.14
CA ARG A 74 22.20 8.76 -23.53
C ARG A 74 21.20 9.11 -24.63
N PHE A 75 20.59 10.27 -24.53
CA PHE A 75 19.65 10.76 -25.55
C PHE A 75 20.33 10.93 -26.92
N LEU A 76 21.51 11.54 -26.97
CA LEU A 76 22.28 11.72 -28.21
C LEU A 76 22.68 10.39 -28.87
N PHE A 77 23.17 9.43 -28.07
CA PHE A 77 23.59 8.12 -28.60
C PHE A 77 22.43 7.19 -28.96
N ASN A 78 21.24 7.36 -28.34
CA ASN A 78 20.08 6.51 -28.51
C ASN A 78 18.91 7.19 -29.24
N PHE A 79 19.08 8.39 -29.77
CA PHE A 79 18.01 9.23 -30.34
C PHE A 79 17.09 8.45 -31.33
N ARG A 80 17.68 7.64 -32.21
CA ARG A 80 16.91 6.88 -33.22
C ARG A 80 16.05 5.76 -32.61
N LEU A 81 16.53 5.13 -31.54
CA LEU A 81 15.79 4.08 -30.83
C LEU A 81 14.71 4.69 -29.93
N LEU A 82 15.04 5.75 -29.20
CA LEU A 82 14.12 6.46 -28.32
C LEU A 82 12.95 7.08 -29.08
N ARG A 83 13.20 7.64 -30.28
CA ARG A 83 12.14 8.21 -31.13
C ARG A 83 11.09 7.19 -31.56
N ALA A 84 11.44 5.92 -31.64
CA ALA A 84 10.53 4.82 -31.96
C ALA A 84 9.70 4.34 -30.77
N GLU A 85 10.07 4.71 -29.54
CA GLU A 85 9.39 4.30 -28.31
C GLU A 85 8.24 5.27 -27.98
N LYS A 86 7.12 4.72 -27.49
CA LYS A 86 5.95 5.51 -27.06
C LYS A 86 6.25 6.49 -25.91
N GLY A 87 7.37 6.31 -25.20
CA GLY A 87 7.83 7.14 -24.07
C GLY A 87 8.74 8.32 -24.44
N PHE A 88 9.10 8.48 -25.71
CA PHE A 88 10.05 9.51 -26.18
C PHE A 88 9.77 10.92 -25.64
N TRP A 89 8.54 11.38 -25.77
CA TRP A 89 8.16 12.73 -25.31
C TRP A 89 8.25 12.89 -23.81
N ILE A 90 8.03 11.83 -23.05
CA ILE A 90 8.16 11.85 -21.59
C ILE A 90 9.63 12.04 -21.20
N GLU A 91 10.56 11.30 -21.83
CA GLU A 91 12.00 11.47 -21.56
C GLU A 91 12.50 12.86 -21.95
N VAL A 92 12.05 13.39 -23.08
CA VAL A 92 12.36 14.76 -23.50
C VAL A 92 11.84 15.79 -22.49
N LEU A 93 10.59 15.66 -22.05
CA LEU A 93 9.99 16.54 -21.05
C LEU A 93 10.75 16.49 -19.72
N VAL A 94 11.11 15.31 -19.25
CA VAL A 94 11.89 15.14 -18.01
C VAL A 94 13.26 15.80 -18.13
N LEU A 95 13.98 15.60 -19.26
CA LEU A 95 15.28 16.24 -19.49
C LEU A 95 15.17 17.75 -19.58
N LEU A 96 14.15 18.28 -20.27
CA LEU A 96 13.89 19.72 -20.34
C LEU A 96 13.55 20.30 -18.97
N PHE A 97 12.73 19.60 -18.18
CA PHE A 97 12.41 20.02 -16.82
C PHE A 97 13.65 20.07 -15.93
N LEU A 98 14.49 19.02 -15.97
CA LEU A 98 15.75 18.97 -15.22
C LEU A 98 16.73 20.08 -15.65
N PHE A 99 16.82 20.33 -16.95
CA PHE A 99 17.63 21.41 -17.50
C PHE A 99 17.13 22.78 -17.04
N ALA A 100 15.82 23.01 -17.12
CA ALA A 100 15.18 24.25 -16.61
C ALA A 100 15.44 24.42 -15.11
N LEU A 101 15.32 23.33 -14.32
CA LEU A 101 15.58 23.34 -12.88
C LEU A 101 17.04 23.68 -12.58
N THR A 102 18.02 23.21 -13.39
CA THR A 102 19.44 23.56 -13.23
C THR A 102 19.73 25.01 -13.59
N LEU A 103 19.05 25.56 -14.59
CA LEU A 103 19.16 26.99 -14.95
C LEU A 103 18.53 27.88 -13.87
N PHE A 104 17.34 27.49 -13.41
CA PHE A 104 16.62 28.21 -12.37
C PHE A 104 17.40 28.23 -11.07
N SER A 105 18.01 27.09 -10.68
CA SER A 105 18.82 26.98 -9.46
C SER A 105 20.02 27.93 -9.42
N LYS A 106 20.62 28.31 -10.57
CA LYS A 106 21.69 29.32 -10.63
C LYS A 106 21.26 30.70 -10.14
N HIS A 107 19.99 31.03 -10.26
CA HIS A 107 19.44 32.32 -9.79
C HIS A 107 19.43 32.39 -8.25
N PHE A 108 19.36 31.25 -7.58
CA PHE A 108 19.32 31.11 -6.11
C PHE A 108 20.72 31.03 -5.47
N ASP A 109 21.80 31.00 -6.26
CA ASP A 109 23.19 31.01 -5.76
C ASP A 109 23.64 32.39 -5.26
N ARG A 110 22.80 33.45 -5.38
CA ARG A 110 23.12 34.77 -4.87
C ARG A 110 22.91 34.79 -3.35
N PRO A 111 23.91 35.22 -2.55
CA PRO A 111 23.81 35.23 -1.10
C PRO A 111 22.64 36.04 -0.55
N ASP A 112 22.22 37.08 -1.30
CA ASP A 112 21.12 37.96 -0.90
C ASP A 112 19.71 37.37 -1.17
N PHE A 113 19.62 36.25 -1.90
CA PHE A 113 18.31 35.72 -2.32
C PHE A 113 17.59 34.97 -1.17
N GLU A 114 18.31 34.34 -0.28
CA GLU A 114 17.75 33.65 0.90
C GLU A 114 17.07 34.65 1.85
N THR A 115 17.64 35.82 1.98
CA THR A 115 17.10 36.90 2.82
C THR A 115 15.95 37.68 2.16
N THR A 116 15.99 37.82 0.81
CA THR A 116 14.98 38.61 0.05
C THR A 116 13.72 37.79 -0.23
N ASN A 117 13.82 36.50 -0.47
CA ASN A 117 12.69 35.63 -0.85
C ASN A 117 12.75 34.23 -0.16
N PRO A 118 12.58 34.17 1.17
CA PRO A 118 12.74 32.89 1.91
C PRO A 118 11.73 31.80 1.50
N PHE A 119 10.56 32.20 1.05
CA PHE A 119 9.53 31.24 0.59
C PHE A 119 9.95 30.55 -0.71
N LEU A 120 10.39 31.30 -1.73
CA LEU A 120 10.84 30.74 -3.00
C LEU A 120 12.08 29.85 -2.83
N PHE A 121 13.00 30.25 -1.97
CA PHE A 121 14.18 29.47 -1.63
C PHE A 121 13.80 28.12 -0.98
N LYS A 122 12.85 28.12 -0.05
CA LYS A 122 12.34 26.92 0.59
C LYS A 122 11.64 25.98 -0.41
N VAL A 123 10.84 26.53 -1.32
CA VAL A 123 10.16 25.77 -2.38
C VAL A 123 11.17 25.14 -3.34
N GLU A 124 12.18 25.87 -3.78
CA GLU A 124 13.23 25.36 -4.67
C GLU A 124 14.02 24.23 -4.03
N ARG A 125 14.38 24.35 -2.74
CA ARG A 125 15.04 23.29 -1.98
C ARG A 125 14.19 22.01 -1.91
N ILE A 126 12.91 22.13 -1.60
CA ILE A 126 11.99 20.98 -1.53
C ILE A 126 11.86 20.32 -2.91
N LEU A 127 11.72 21.12 -3.98
CA LEU A 127 11.65 20.59 -5.34
C LEU A 127 12.94 19.87 -5.73
N THR A 128 14.10 20.45 -5.43
CA THR A 128 15.41 19.84 -5.71
C THR A 128 15.55 18.49 -5.03
N TYR A 129 15.27 18.40 -3.73
CA TYR A 129 15.33 17.14 -2.99
C TYR A 129 14.33 16.11 -3.51
N GLY A 130 13.08 16.54 -3.75
CA GLY A 130 12.02 15.67 -4.25
C GLY A 130 12.33 15.08 -5.63
N VAL A 131 12.83 15.90 -6.55
CA VAL A 131 13.19 15.48 -7.91
C VAL A 131 14.38 14.51 -7.89
N VAL A 132 15.44 14.82 -7.13
CA VAL A 132 16.60 13.93 -7.02
C VAL A 132 16.20 12.59 -6.41
N LEU A 133 15.39 12.60 -5.35
CA LEU A 133 14.88 11.38 -4.72
C LEU A 133 14.08 10.53 -5.70
N LEU A 134 13.14 11.14 -6.42
CA LEU A 134 12.28 10.46 -7.39
C LEU A 134 13.10 9.84 -8.54
N LEU A 135 14.05 10.60 -9.11
CA LEU A 135 14.93 10.09 -10.16
C LEU A 135 15.83 8.96 -9.66
N SER A 136 16.35 9.09 -8.42
CA SER A 136 17.19 8.06 -7.81
C SER A 136 16.43 6.77 -7.58
N ILE A 137 15.19 6.83 -7.10
CA ILE A 137 14.31 5.67 -6.94
C ILE A 137 14.04 5.00 -8.30
N ILE A 138 13.69 5.79 -9.34
CA ILE A 138 13.45 5.26 -10.69
C ILE A 138 14.71 4.57 -11.24
N GLN A 139 15.88 5.19 -11.08
CA GLN A 139 17.12 4.64 -11.61
C GLN A 139 17.55 3.37 -10.88
N LEU A 140 17.45 3.34 -9.54
CA LEU A 140 17.75 2.15 -8.76
C LEU A 140 16.76 1.01 -9.06
N SER A 141 15.49 1.33 -9.23
CA SER A 141 14.47 0.34 -9.63
C SER A 141 14.80 -0.30 -10.98
N LYS A 142 15.23 0.50 -11.98
CA LYS A 142 15.64 -0.03 -13.29
C LYS A 142 16.83 -0.99 -13.18
N GLN A 143 17.85 -0.66 -12.38
CA GLN A 143 19.03 -1.50 -12.21
C GLN A 143 18.74 -2.78 -11.43
N LEU A 144 18.01 -2.66 -10.32
CA LEU A 144 17.58 -3.80 -9.50
C LEU A 144 16.77 -4.79 -10.35
N PHE A 145 15.90 -4.26 -11.21
CA PHE A 145 15.11 -5.05 -12.14
C PHE A 145 15.97 -5.87 -13.12
N VAL A 146 17.00 -5.28 -13.71
CA VAL A 146 17.93 -5.98 -14.62
C VAL A 146 18.62 -7.15 -13.92
N VAL A 147 19.03 -6.95 -12.66
CA VAL A 147 19.71 -7.97 -11.84
C VAL A 147 18.76 -9.12 -11.47
N LEU A 148 17.52 -8.80 -11.09
CA LEU A 148 16.54 -9.77 -10.60
C LEU A 148 15.79 -10.54 -11.70
N ARG A 149 15.80 -10.04 -12.95
CA ARG A 149 15.02 -10.56 -14.08
C ARG A 149 15.28 -12.02 -14.43
N SER A 150 16.43 -12.59 -14.10
CA SER A 150 16.89 -13.81 -14.80
C SER A 150 16.61 -15.14 -14.10
N ARG A 151 16.23 -15.20 -12.80
CA ARG A 151 16.16 -16.49 -12.08
C ARG A 151 15.18 -16.60 -10.91
N VAL A 152 14.41 -15.56 -10.56
CA VAL A 152 13.61 -15.55 -9.32
C VAL A 152 12.12 -15.65 -9.64
N LYS A 153 11.38 -16.47 -8.91
CA LYS A 153 9.91 -16.55 -9.01
C LYS A 153 9.27 -15.22 -8.59
N ALA A 154 8.17 -14.84 -9.23
CA ALA A 154 7.45 -13.59 -8.94
C ALA A 154 7.00 -13.48 -7.47
N GLU A 155 6.57 -14.60 -6.88
CA GLU A 155 6.14 -14.68 -5.48
C GLU A 155 7.29 -14.38 -4.51
N VAL A 156 8.48 -14.94 -4.78
CA VAL A 156 9.69 -14.69 -3.97
C VAL A 156 10.11 -13.23 -4.07
N LEU A 157 10.06 -12.67 -5.27
CA LEU A 157 10.42 -11.28 -5.50
C LEU A 157 9.45 -10.33 -4.77
N PHE A 158 8.16 -10.65 -4.79
CA PHE A 158 7.13 -9.92 -4.06
C PHE A 158 7.38 -9.95 -2.54
N ALA A 159 7.55 -11.13 -1.95
CA ALA A 159 7.81 -11.26 -0.52
C ALA A 159 9.13 -10.58 -0.11
N ALA A 160 10.20 -10.75 -0.90
CA ALA A 160 11.50 -10.13 -0.65
C ALA A 160 11.45 -8.60 -0.71
N SER A 161 10.66 -8.02 -1.62
CA SER A 161 10.51 -6.57 -1.70
C SER A 161 9.79 -5.98 -0.50
N PHE A 162 8.74 -6.64 0.01
CA PHE A 162 8.09 -6.24 1.25
C PHE A 162 9.05 -6.32 2.44
N LEU A 163 9.79 -7.42 2.56
CA LEU A 163 10.81 -7.58 3.60
C LEU A 163 11.88 -6.49 3.52
N PHE A 164 12.33 -6.15 2.31
CA PHE A 164 13.29 -5.07 2.10
C PHE A 164 12.74 -3.72 2.56
N ILE A 165 11.48 -3.38 2.21
CA ILE A 165 10.84 -2.12 2.62
C ILE A 165 10.68 -2.08 4.14
N ILE A 166 10.32 -3.19 4.79
CA ILE A 166 10.21 -3.31 6.24
C ILE A 166 11.56 -3.05 6.93
N LEU A 167 12.62 -3.73 6.49
CA LEU A 167 13.95 -3.55 7.05
C LEU A 167 14.48 -2.12 6.84
N PHE A 168 14.28 -1.58 5.65
CA PHE A 168 14.65 -0.21 5.33
C PHE A 168 13.88 0.80 6.19
N GLY A 169 12.56 0.60 6.35
CA GLY A 169 11.72 1.42 7.22
C GLY A 169 12.15 1.35 8.69
N ALA A 170 12.53 0.17 9.19
CA ALA A 170 13.04 0.02 10.55
C ALA A 170 14.34 0.82 10.77
N VAL A 171 15.23 0.85 9.78
CA VAL A 171 16.45 1.69 9.83
C VAL A 171 16.08 3.17 9.83
N LEU A 172 15.13 3.61 9.00
CA LEU A 172 14.69 5.01 8.96
C LEU A 172 14.03 5.46 10.27
N LEU A 173 13.20 4.61 10.90
CA LEU A 173 12.54 4.91 12.16
C LEU A 173 13.49 4.97 13.35
N ARG A 174 14.68 4.36 13.23
CA ARG A 174 15.73 4.39 14.27
C ARG A 174 16.68 5.59 14.13
N LEU A 175 16.50 6.44 13.14
CA LEU A 175 17.32 7.65 13.00
C LEU A 175 17.10 8.61 14.18
N PRO A 176 18.13 9.34 14.65
CA PRO A 176 18.02 10.22 15.83
C PRO A 176 16.87 11.22 15.75
N ASN A 177 16.65 11.81 14.57
CA ASN A 177 15.57 12.80 14.37
C ASN A 177 14.19 12.17 14.16
N ALA A 178 14.06 10.85 14.10
CA ALA A 178 12.78 10.19 13.89
C ALA A 178 11.99 10.02 15.21
N THR A 179 12.66 10.03 16.35
CA THR A 179 12.07 9.80 17.67
C THR A 179 12.59 10.82 18.68
N TYR A 180 11.81 11.08 19.74
CA TYR A 180 12.24 12.00 20.79
C TYR A 180 13.30 11.40 21.72
N GLU A 181 13.14 10.13 22.13
CA GLU A 181 14.01 9.46 23.11
C GLU A 181 14.79 8.27 22.54
N GLY A 182 14.65 8.01 21.23
CA GLY A 182 15.18 6.82 20.59
C GLY A 182 14.25 5.62 20.72
N ILE A 183 14.46 4.60 19.88
CA ILE A 183 13.66 3.38 19.85
C ILE A 183 14.56 2.15 19.68
N SER A 184 14.19 1.02 20.29
CA SER A 184 14.91 -0.24 20.10
C SER A 184 14.77 -0.73 18.65
N PHE A 185 15.75 -1.51 18.17
CA PHE A 185 15.65 -2.07 16.80
C PHE A 185 14.44 -2.98 16.62
N THR A 186 14.09 -3.74 17.65
CA THR A 186 12.91 -4.62 17.66
C THR A 186 11.60 -3.83 17.55
N ASP A 187 11.47 -2.73 18.28
CA ASP A 187 10.27 -1.89 18.24
C ASP A 187 10.19 -1.10 16.92
N ALA A 188 11.33 -0.65 16.39
CA ALA A 188 11.40 -0.04 15.07
C ALA A 188 11.01 -1.04 13.96
N LEU A 189 11.50 -2.30 14.04
CA LEU A 189 11.15 -3.36 13.11
C LEU A 189 9.67 -3.72 13.20
N PHE A 190 9.12 -3.86 14.41
CA PHE A 190 7.70 -4.11 14.64
C PHE A 190 6.83 -3.01 14.04
N THR A 191 7.14 -1.74 14.36
CA THR A 191 6.38 -0.58 13.88
C THR A 191 6.47 -0.44 12.36
N SER A 192 7.67 -0.64 11.79
CA SER A 192 7.85 -0.66 10.33
C SER A 192 7.06 -1.80 9.67
N THR A 193 7.07 -3.00 10.27
CA THR A 193 6.27 -4.13 9.77
C THR A 193 4.79 -3.80 9.80
N SER A 194 4.31 -3.24 10.91
CA SER A 194 2.93 -2.83 11.09
C SER A 194 2.51 -1.76 10.08
N ALA A 195 3.36 -0.77 9.81
CA ALA A 195 3.10 0.29 8.85
C ALA A 195 3.09 -0.23 7.39
N VAL A 196 4.09 -1.01 6.99
CA VAL A 196 4.20 -1.56 5.62
C VAL A 196 3.14 -2.63 5.35
N CYS A 197 2.85 -3.49 6.34
CA CYS A 197 1.76 -4.47 6.25
C CYS A 197 0.39 -3.83 6.43
N VAL A 198 0.36 -2.53 6.77
CA VAL A 198 -0.89 -1.77 6.96
C VAL A 198 -1.76 -2.46 8.01
N THR A 199 -1.17 -2.75 9.16
CA THR A 199 -1.85 -3.47 10.25
C THR A 199 -2.36 -2.51 11.32
N GLY A 200 -1.49 -1.62 11.86
CA GLY A 200 -1.87 -0.67 12.91
C GLY A 200 -1.61 -1.11 14.34
N LEU A 201 -1.05 -2.30 14.57
CA LEU A 201 -0.55 -2.68 15.90
C LEU A 201 0.67 -1.83 16.25
N THR A 202 0.70 -1.27 17.44
CA THR A 202 1.77 -0.40 17.92
C THR A 202 2.30 -0.86 19.26
N VAL A 203 3.61 -1.02 19.38
CA VAL A 203 4.31 -1.33 20.65
C VAL A 203 4.73 -0.07 21.38
N VAL A 204 4.79 1.05 20.67
CA VAL A 204 5.04 2.40 21.17
C VAL A 204 4.00 3.34 20.62
N ASP A 205 3.61 4.35 21.37
CA ASP A 205 2.63 5.32 20.93
C ASP A 205 3.20 6.21 19.80
N THR A 206 2.43 6.34 18.71
CA THR A 206 2.91 7.06 17.52
C THR A 206 2.99 8.57 17.75
N GLY A 207 2.08 9.13 18.53
CA GLY A 207 2.00 10.57 18.76
C GLY A 207 3.08 11.08 19.71
N THR A 208 3.45 10.30 20.71
CA THR A 208 4.39 10.70 21.77
C THR A 208 5.83 10.27 21.49
N THR A 209 6.04 9.14 20.80
CA THR A 209 7.39 8.60 20.57
C THR A 209 8.03 9.18 19.30
N PHE A 210 7.25 9.35 18.21
CA PHE A 210 7.80 9.79 16.93
C PHE A 210 7.67 11.29 16.72
N THR A 211 8.78 11.92 16.33
CA THR A 211 8.79 13.32 15.87
C THR A 211 8.00 13.46 14.56
N LEU A 212 7.81 14.70 14.11
CA LEU A 212 7.21 14.94 12.78
C LEU A 212 7.94 14.19 11.66
N THR A 213 9.27 14.10 11.74
CA THR A 213 10.09 13.33 10.77
C THR A 213 9.75 11.85 10.81
N GLY A 214 9.67 11.25 12.00
CA GLY A 214 9.28 9.86 12.18
C GLY A 214 7.85 9.58 11.71
N GLN A 215 6.92 10.49 12.01
CA GLN A 215 5.52 10.38 11.56
C GLN A 215 5.41 10.49 10.01
N VAL A 216 6.22 11.33 9.36
CA VAL A 216 6.28 11.40 7.88
C VAL A 216 6.85 10.10 7.30
N VAL A 217 7.89 9.52 7.91
CA VAL A 217 8.41 8.20 7.49
C VAL A 217 7.32 7.13 7.63
N LEU A 218 6.60 7.09 8.76
CA LEU A 218 5.46 6.17 8.94
C LEU A 218 4.38 6.37 7.87
N LEU A 219 4.01 7.62 7.58
CA LEU A 219 3.04 7.94 6.54
C LEU A 219 3.47 7.41 5.16
N MET A 220 4.75 7.56 4.81
CA MET A 220 5.31 7.03 3.56
C MET A 220 5.28 5.50 3.54
N LEU A 221 5.63 4.83 4.65
CA LEU A 221 5.58 3.37 4.75
C LEU A 221 4.15 2.85 4.62
N ILE A 222 3.16 3.51 5.25
CA ILE A 222 1.73 3.21 5.12
C ILE A 222 1.28 3.36 3.66
N GLN A 223 1.62 4.46 3.01
CA GLN A 223 1.24 4.72 1.61
C GLN A 223 1.83 3.67 0.66
N VAL A 224 3.12 3.36 0.81
CA VAL A 224 3.79 2.32 0.02
C VAL A 224 3.18 0.95 0.29
N GLY A 225 2.87 0.63 1.55
CA GLY A 225 2.21 -0.61 1.95
C GLY A 225 0.79 -0.75 1.42
N GLY A 226 -0.02 0.34 1.49
CA GLY A 226 -1.40 0.38 1.03
C GLY A 226 -1.53 0.22 -0.48
N ILE A 227 -0.78 1.03 -1.25
CA ILE A 227 -0.77 0.97 -2.72
C ILE A 227 0.10 -0.17 -3.22
N GLY A 228 1.14 -0.56 -2.44
CA GLY A 228 2.24 -1.39 -2.88
C GLY A 228 1.84 -2.78 -3.38
N VAL A 229 0.91 -3.47 -2.70
CA VAL A 229 0.46 -4.80 -3.12
C VAL A 229 -0.09 -4.79 -4.55
N MET A 230 -0.80 -3.74 -4.92
CA MET A 230 -1.49 -3.65 -6.20
C MET A 230 -0.59 -3.12 -7.32
N THR A 231 0.10 -2.02 -7.04
CA THR A 231 1.00 -1.40 -8.00
C THR A 231 2.24 -2.25 -8.23
N PHE A 232 2.73 -2.90 -7.16
CA PHE A 232 3.92 -3.75 -7.23
C PHE A 232 3.65 -5.01 -8.05
N THR A 233 2.55 -5.72 -7.80
CA THR A 233 2.13 -6.85 -8.64
C THR A 233 1.89 -6.42 -10.08
N SER A 234 1.28 -5.26 -10.31
CA SER A 234 1.05 -4.73 -11.65
C SER A 234 2.35 -4.29 -12.34
N PHE A 235 3.26 -3.62 -11.61
CA PHE A 235 4.57 -3.20 -12.13
C PHE A 235 5.45 -4.42 -12.48
N PHE A 236 5.50 -5.43 -11.61
CA PHE A 236 6.21 -6.68 -11.92
C PHE A 236 5.58 -7.42 -13.09
N ALA A 237 4.25 -7.47 -13.18
CA ALA A 237 3.56 -8.00 -14.34
C ALA A 237 4.07 -7.36 -15.63
N MET A 238 4.11 -6.04 -15.67
CA MET A 238 4.53 -5.25 -16.83
C MET A 238 6.00 -5.48 -17.19
N SER A 239 6.84 -5.62 -16.19
CA SER A 239 8.29 -5.75 -16.33
C SER A 239 8.72 -7.14 -16.78
N PHE A 240 8.00 -8.19 -16.40
CA PHE A 240 8.24 -9.57 -16.87
C PHE A 240 7.78 -9.80 -18.32
N LEU A 241 6.85 -8.99 -18.84
CA LEU A 241 6.23 -9.21 -20.14
C LEU A 241 7.07 -8.78 -21.36
N SER A 242 8.09 -7.98 -21.14
CA SER A 242 9.00 -7.60 -22.24
C SER A 242 9.99 -8.73 -22.65
N GLY A 243 9.88 -9.94 -22.13
CA GLY A 243 10.78 -11.04 -22.47
C GLY A 243 10.55 -12.40 -21.84
N THR A 244 9.35 -12.71 -21.34
CA THR A 244 9.11 -13.96 -20.60
C THR A 244 8.23 -14.98 -21.32
N SER A 245 8.32 -16.24 -20.87
CA SER A 245 7.57 -17.39 -21.34
C SER A 245 6.05 -17.20 -21.25
N PHE A 246 5.29 -17.82 -22.16
CA PHE A 246 3.81 -17.87 -22.15
C PHE A 246 3.21 -18.31 -20.82
N HIS A 247 3.92 -19.12 -20.04
CA HIS A 247 3.47 -19.62 -18.74
C HIS A 247 3.39 -18.50 -17.66
N ASP A 248 4.38 -17.62 -17.63
CA ASP A 248 4.41 -16.51 -16.67
C ASP A 248 3.34 -15.45 -17.00
N GLN A 249 3.04 -15.26 -18.29
CA GLN A 249 1.95 -14.40 -18.75
C GLN A 249 0.57 -14.93 -18.32
N PHE A 250 0.38 -16.24 -18.33
CA PHE A 250 -0.87 -16.90 -17.95
C PHE A 250 -1.13 -16.81 -16.44
N MET A 251 -0.09 -17.00 -15.61
CA MET A 251 -0.18 -16.87 -14.16
C MET A 251 -0.57 -15.45 -13.74
N MET A 252 0.00 -14.44 -14.39
CA MET A 252 -0.29 -13.03 -14.09
C MET A 252 -1.67 -12.58 -14.55
N LYS A 253 -2.15 -13.09 -15.67
CA LYS A 253 -3.52 -12.87 -16.13
C LYS A 253 -4.54 -13.35 -15.10
N ASN A 254 -4.25 -14.46 -14.41
CA ASN A 254 -5.11 -14.99 -13.35
C ASN A 254 -5.07 -14.15 -12.05
N LEU A 255 -3.94 -13.52 -11.75
CA LEU A 255 -3.81 -12.64 -10.56
C LEU A 255 -4.52 -11.29 -10.76
N LEU A 256 -4.46 -10.72 -11.96
CA LEU A 256 -4.98 -9.38 -12.24
C LEU A 256 -6.38 -9.38 -12.86
N ASN A 257 -6.89 -10.54 -13.29
CA ASN A 257 -8.22 -10.68 -13.92
C ASN A 257 -8.42 -9.77 -15.17
N GLU A 258 -7.31 -9.37 -15.84
CA GLU A 258 -7.29 -8.44 -16.97
C GLU A 258 -7.10 -9.17 -18.31
N ALA A 259 -7.77 -8.67 -19.34
CA ALA A 259 -7.84 -9.33 -20.65
C ALA A 259 -6.62 -9.07 -21.55
N SER A 260 -5.86 -8.00 -21.31
CA SER A 260 -4.67 -7.63 -22.10
C SER A 260 -3.59 -6.91 -21.27
N LEU A 261 -2.35 -7.01 -21.75
CA LEU A 261 -1.16 -6.46 -21.11
C LEU A 261 -1.05 -4.94 -21.22
N SER A 262 -1.61 -4.35 -22.27
CA SER A 262 -1.67 -2.89 -22.44
C SER A 262 -2.56 -2.22 -21.41
N ASP A 263 -3.48 -2.98 -20.79
CA ASP A 263 -4.42 -2.46 -19.80
C ASP A 263 -3.83 -2.43 -18.39
N ILE A 264 -2.77 -3.21 -18.11
CA ILE A 264 -2.13 -3.26 -16.79
C ILE A 264 -1.54 -1.91 -16.40
N PHE A 265 -0.77 -1.27 -17.28
CA PHE A 265 -0.20 0.06 -17.00
C PHE A 265 -1.29 1.11 -16.76
N ARG A 266 -2.33 1.08 -17.59
CA ARG A 266 -3.48 1.97 -17.43
C ARG A 266 -4.18 1.72 -16.09
N THR A 267 -4.33 0.45 -15.70
CA THR A 267 -4.92 0.05 -14.41
C THR A 267 -4.10 0.59 -13.23
N VAL A 268 -2.74 0.46 -13.28
CA VAL A 268 -1.86 1.01 -12.24
C VAL A 268 -2.02 2.53 -12.10
N VAL A 269 -2.00 3.25 -13.23
CA VAL A 269 -2.19 4.71 -13.23
C VAL A 269 -3.57 5.09 -12.65
N TYR A 270 -4.61 4.35 -13.01
CA TYR A 270 -5.95 4.59 -12.47
C TYR A 270 -6.02 4.29 -10.96
N ILE A 271 -5.36 3.23 -10.48
CA ILE A 271 -5.28 2.94 -9.04
C ILE A 271 -4.66 4.13 -8.30
N ILE A 272 -3.48 4.57 -8.73
CA ILE A 272 -2.75 5.67 -8.10
C ILE A 272 -3.59 6.95 -8.12
N LEU A 273 -4.16 7.31 -9.27
CA LEU A 273 -4.95 8.53 -9.41
C LEU A 273 -6.23 8.50 -8.56
N THR A 274 -6.94 7.36 -8.55
CA THR A 274 -8.16 7.19 -7.74
C THR A 274 -7.84 7.24 -6.25
N THR A 275 -6.72 6.64 -5.82
CA THR A 275 -6.23 6.72 -4.43
C THR A 275 -6.04 8.17 -4.02
N PHE A 276 -5.21 8.93 -4.74
CA PHE A 276 -4.92 10.32 -4.38
C PHE A 276 -6.16 11.23 -4.43
N ILE A 277 -7.12 10.97 -5.34
CA ILE A 277 -8.38 11.73 -5.39
C ILE A 277 -9.22 11.45 -4.14
N ILE A 278 -9.42 10.17 -3.76
CA ILE A 278 -10.25 9.82 -2.61
C ILE A 278 -9.57 10.27 -1.31
N GLU A 279 -8.24 10.07 -1.20
CA GLU A 279 -7.45 10.55 -0.07
C GLU A 279 -7.54 12.08 0.04
N GLY A 280 -7.37 12.83 -1.05
CA GLY A 280 -7.45 14.27 -1.06
C GLY A 280 -8.81 14.81 -0.60
N ILE A 281 -9.91 14.19 -1.07
CA ILE A 281 -11.27 14.52 -0.60
C ILE A 281 -11.41 14.19 0.89
N GLY A 282 -10.92 13.02 1.31
CA GLY A 282 -10.95 12.58 2.70
C GLY A 282 -10.17 13.52 3.61
N VAL A 283 -8.96 13.89 3.23
CA VAL A 283 -8.09 14.85 3.96
C VAL A 283 -8.81 16.19 4.13
N TYR A 284 -9.43 16.70 3.07
CA TYR A 284 -10.19 17.93 3.14
C TYR A 284 -11.36 17.83 4.13
N LEU A 285 -12.15 16.76 4.07
CA LEU A 285 -13.28 16.54 4.98
C LEU A 285 -12.82 16.39 6.45
N VAL A 286 -11.73 15.66 6.69
CA VAL A 286 -11.13 15.54 8.03
C VAL A 286 -10.64 16.90 8.52
N TYR A 287 -9.96 17.68 7.67
CA TYR A 287 -9.49 19.02 8.01
C TYR A 287 -10.64 19.94 8.45
N VAL A 288 -11.76 19.94 7.73
CA VAL A 288 -12.96 20.73 8.07
C VAL A 288 -13.52 20.35 9.45
N GLN A 289 -13.47 19.05 9.82
CA GLN A 289 -13.95 18.60 11.14
C GLN A 289 -13.02 18.98 12.30
N VAL A 290 -11.73 19.16 12.04
CA VAL A 290 -10.71 19.38 13.07
C VAL A 290 -10.27 20.84 13.16
N GLN A 291 -10.69 21.71 12.21
CA GLN A 291 -10.23 23.10 12.15
C GLN A 291 -10.52 23.91 13.44
N ASP A 292 -11.60 23.59 14.15
CA ASP A 292 -12.00 24.29 15.38
C ASP A 292 -11.53 23.60 16.66
N VAL A 293 -10.86 22.42 16.56
CA VAL A 293 -10.38 21.67 17.72
C VAL A 293 -9.13 22.33 18.27
N VAL A 294 -9.15 22.64 19.57
CA VAL A 294 -8.01 23.16 20.32
C VAL A 294 -7.17 21.98 20.81
N GLY A 295 -5.83 22.11 20.77
CA GLY A 295 -4.90 21.07 21.22
C GLY A 295 -4.27 20.21 20.12
N ILE A 296 -4.59 20.50 18.84
CA ILE A 296 -3.93 19.91 17.67
C ILE A 296 -3.09 20.99 17.00
N ASP A 297 -1.75 20.89 17.12
CA ASP A 297 -0.83 21.92 16.65
C ASP A 297 -0.83 22.05 15.11
N ASN A 298 -0.71 20.94 14.40
CA ASN A 298 -0.69 20.92 12.93
C ASN A 298 -1.90 20.19 12.35
N LYS A 299 -3.02 20.92 12.25
CA LYS A 299 -4.31 20.37 11.78
C LYS A 299 -4.26 19.80 10.36
N LEU A 300 -3.45 20.42 9.48
CA LEU A 300 -3.29 19.93 8.10
C LEU A 300 -2.55 18.59 8.07
N PHE A 301 -1.47 18.46 8.85
CA PHE A 301 -0.72 17.21 8.95
C PHE A 301 -1.56 16.12 9.61
N PHE A 302 -2.31 16.47 10.67
CA PHE A 302 -3.27 15.57 11.30
C PHE A 302 -4.29 15.02 10.28
N ALA A 303 -4.90 15.90 9.49
CA ALA A 303 -5.87 15.51 8.48
C ALA A 303 -5.24 14.63 7.39
N LEU A 304 -4.03 14.97 6.94
CA LEU A 304 -3.27 14.19 5.96
C LEU A 304 -2.95 12.80 6.50
N PHE A 305 -2.42 12.72 7.73
CA PHE A 305 -2.02 11.47 8.36
C PHE A 305 -3.21 10.52 8.56
N HIS A 306 -4.31 11.02 9.14
CA HIS A 306 -5.51 10.21 9.41
C HIS A 306 -6.27 9.88 8.13
N GLY A 307 -6.32 10.79 7.15
CA GLY A 307 -6.96 10.53 5.85
C GLY A 307 -6.28 9.41 5.08
N VAL A 308 -4.95 9.46 4.98
CA VAL A 308 -4.14 8.41 4.34
C VAL A 308 -4.19 7.11 5.15
N SER A 309 -4.00 7.17 6.46
CA SER A 309 -4.06 6.00 7.34
C SER A 309 -5.41 5.28 7.25
N ALA A 310 -6.53 6.02 7.18
CA ALA A 310 -7.86 5.46 7.05
C ALA A 310 -8.10 4.84 5.67
N PHE A 311 -7.74 5.53 4.57
CA PHE A 311 -7.92 4.99 3.23
C PHE A 311 -7.02 3.77 2.96
N CYS A 312 -5.78 3.81 3.44
CA CYS A 312 -4.87 2.66 3.38
C CYS A 312 -5.26 1.53 4.34
N ASN A 313 -6.22 1.74 5.26
CA ASN A 313 -6.61 0.80 6.30
C ASN A 313 -5.45 0.49 7.28
N ALA A 314 -4.70 1.50 7.70
CA ALA A 314 -3.48 1.32 8.49
C ALA A 314 -3.67 1.47 10.01
N GLY A 315 -4.69 2.19 10.47
CA GLY A 315 -5.03 2.32 11.89
C GLY A 315 -4.09 3.15 12.76
N PHE A 316 -3.05 3.73 12.17
CA PHE A 316 -2.14 4.62 12.89
C PHE A 316 -2.76 6.00 13.12
N SER A 317 -2.51 6.56 14.30
CA SER A 317 -2.96 7.89 14.71
C SER A 317 -1.79 8.70 15.26
N THR A 318 -1.83 10.02 15.11
CA THR A 318 -0.89 10.95 15.73
C THR A 318 -1.30 11.34 17.15
N LEU A 319 -2.44 10.83 17.65
CA LEU A 319 -2.90 11.02 19.03
C LEU A 319 -2.66 9.76 19.87
N PRO A 320 -2.29 9.91 21.14
CA PRO A 320 -1.97 8.79 22.04
C PRO A 320 -3.12 7.80 22.22
N GLY A 321 -4.33 8.29 22.34
CA GLY A 321 -5.54 7.47 22.51
C GLY A 321 -6.16 6.98 21.21
N ASN A 322 -5.52 7.16 20.05
CA ASN A 322 -6.11 6.94 18.74
C ASN A 322 -7.42 7.74 18.60
N LEU A 323 -8.53 7.19 18.08
CA LEU A 323 -9.82 7.90 17.99
C LEU A 323 -10.58 7.95 19.34
N TYR A 324 -10.13 7.22 20.36
CA TYR A 324 -10.65 7.29 21.72
C TYR A 324 -10.08 8.45 22.52
N ASP A 325 -9.10 9.19 21.96
CA ASP A 325 -8.50 10.36 22.59
C ASP A 325 -9.57 11.38 23.01
N PRO A 326 -9.49 11.96 24.23
CA PRO A 326 -10.47 12.94 24.74
C PRO A 326 -10.71 14.13 23.80
N LEU A 327 -9.72 14.53 23.00
CA LEU A 327 -9.82 15.65 22.07
C LEU A 327 -10.81 15.40 20.92
N ILE A 328 -10.92 14.14 20.46
CA ILE A 328 -11.66 13.81 19.23
C ILE A 328 -12.74 12.73 19.38
N ARG A 329 -12.80 12.02 20.53
CA ARG A 329 -13.74 10.89 20.74
C ARG A 329 -15.21 11.25 20.53
N HIS A 330 -15.59 12.52 20.76
CA HIS A 330 -16.95 13.01 20.59
C HIS A 330 -17.21 13.67 19.23
N LEU A 331 -16.19 13.71 18.34
CA LEU A 331 -16.35 14.19 16.97
C LEU A 331 -16.93 13.08 16.09
N TYR A 332 -18.24 12.84 16.24
CA TYR A 332 -18.92 11.76 15.52
C TYR A 332 -18.85 11.92 13.99
N GLY A 333 -18.81 13.17 13.49
CA GLY A 333 -18.61 13.45 12.07
C GLY A 333 -17.27 12.95 11.56
N LEU A 334 -16.19 13.14 12.35
CA LEU A 334 -14.86 12.62 12.02
C LEU A 334 -14.86 11.08 11.95
N GLN A 335 -15.49 10.39 12.94
CA GLN A 335 -15.56 8.94 12.94
C GLN A 335 -16.29 8.41 11.68
N VAL A 336 -17.39 9.03 11.27
CA VAL A 336 -18.14 8.64 10.07
C VAL A 336 -17.33 8.87 8.80
N ILE A 337 -16.60 10.00 8.67
CA ILE A 337 -15.75 10.29 7.51
C ILE A 337 -14.64 9.25 7.39
N LEU A 338 -13.94 8.96 8.50
CA LEU A 338 -12.89 7.94 8.52
C LEU A 338 -13.46 6.54 8.21
N ALA A 339 -14.65 6.18 8.73
CA ALA A 339 -15.32 4.93 8.40
C ALA A 339 -15.59 4.79 6.89
N PHE A 340 -16.03 5.85 6.23
CA PHE A 340 -16.21 5.82 4.76
C PHE A 340 -14.89 5.69 4.01
N LEU A 341 -13.82 6.36 4.44
CA LEU A 341 -12.48 6.20 3.84
C LEU A 341 -11.99 4.76 3.94
N ILE A 342 -12.15 4.14 5.11
CA ILE A 342 -11.82 2.72 5.35
C ILE A 342 -12.63 1.81 4.42
N ILE A 343 -13.93 2.05 4.28
CA ILE A 343 -14.79 1.28 3.39
C ILE A 343 -14.32 1.41 1.94
N PHE A 344 -14.02 2.62 1.46
CA PHE A 344 -13.53 2.85 0.10
C PHE A 344 -12.19 2.15 -0.15
N GLY A 345 -11.25 2.18 0.79
CA GLY A 345 -10.00 1.44 0.71
C GLY A 345 -10.22 -0.08 0.70
N GLY A 346 -11.13 -0.58 1.56
CA GLY A 346 -11.39 -2.01 1.76
C GLY A 346 -12.28 -2.68 0.71
N ILE A 347 -13.06 -1.94 -0.09
CA ILE A 347 -13.96 -2.52 -1.12
C ILE A 347 -13.17 -3.09 -2.31
N GLY A 348 -11.99 -2.55 -2.62
CA GLY A 348 -11.15 -2.98 -3.72
C GLY A 348 -11.33 -2.17 -5.01
N PHE A 349 -10.19 -1.89 -5.65
CA PHE A 349 -10.11 -1.05 -6.84
C PHE A 349 -10.94 -1.53 -8.04
N PRO A 350 -11.05 -2.85 -8.35
CA PRO A 350 -11.89 -3.30 -9.46
C PRO A 350 -13.36 -2.89 -9.29
N ILE A 351 -13.85 -2.84 -8.05
CA ILE A 351 -15.23 -2.44 -7.76
C ILE A 351 -15.37 -0.93 -7.91
N LEU A 352 -14.42 -0.15 -7.39
CA LEU A 352 -14.40 1.30 -7.58
C LEU A 352 -14.39 1.68 -9.07
N PHE A 353 -13.59 0.98 -9.89
CA PHE A 353 -13.56 1.19 -11.35
C PHE A 353 -14.87 0.80 -12.04
N ASN A 354 -15.48 -0.30 -11.65
CA ASN A 354 -16.77 -0.72 -12.21
C ASN A 354 -17.85 0.35 -11.96
N TYR A 355 -17.92 0.86 -10.73
CA TYR A 355 -18.86 1.94 -10.39
C TYR A 355 -18.46 3.29 -11.00
N GLY A 356 -17.19 3.61 -11.06
CA GLY A 356 -16.69 4.81 -11.76
C GLY A 356 -17.08 4.79 -13.25
N ARG A 357 -16.96 3.65 -13.93
CA ARG A 357 -17.44 3.48 -15.31
C ARG A 357 -18.96 3.65 -15.40
N LEU A 358 -19.73 3.01 -14.52
CA LEU A 358 -21.20 3.15 -14.49
C LEU A 358 -21.63 4.61 -14.30
N LEU A 359 -20.99 5.31 -13.36
CA LEU A 359 -21.25 6.72 -13.09
C LEU A 359 -20.91 7.59 -14.30
N HIS A 360 -19.74 7.35 -14.89
CA HIS A 360 -19.30 8.08 -16.10
C HIS A 360 -20.28 7.89 -17.26
N TYR A 361 -20.71 6.65 -17.53
CA TYR A 361 -21.72 6.36 -18.56
C TYR A 361 -23.06 7.01 -18.24
N GLY A 362 -23.50 6.95 -16.98
CA GLY A 362 -24.75 7.56 -16.53
C GLY A 362 -24.75 9.08 -16.69
N ILE A 363 -23.68 9.74 -16.24
CA ILE A 363 -23.49 11.20 -16.37
C ILE A 363 -23.38 11.59 -17.84
N ARG A 364 -22.58 10.88 -18.63
CA ARG A 364 -22.41 11.15 -20.07
C ARG A 364 -23.70 11.01 -20.85
N ASN A 365 -24.51 10.00 -20.53
CA ASN A 365 -25.81 9.79 -21.17
C ASN A 365 -26.83 10.87 -20.77
N LYS A 366 -26.84 11.27 -19.48
CA LYS A 366 -27.68 12.40 -19.01
C LYS A 366 -27.28 13.71 -19.67
N ILE A 367 -25.99 14.02 -19.76
CA ILE A 367 -25.50 15.24 -20.42
C ILE A 367 -25.87 15.23 -21.90
N LYS A 368 -25.69 14.11 -22.62
CA LYS A 368 -26.08 13.99 -24.02
C LYS A 368 -27.58 14.12 -24.25
N CYS A 369 -28.40 13.56 -23.34
CA CYS A 369 -29.83 13.73 -23.35
C CYS A 369 -30.25 15.20 -23.15
N LEU A 370 -29.62 15.90 -22.19
CA LEU A 370 -29.85 17.32 -21.94
C LEU A 370 -29.43 18.23 -23.11
N LEU A 371 -28.39 17.83 -23.88
CA LEU A 371 -27.91 18.55 -25.05
C LEU A 371 -28.69 18.21 -26.34
N GLY A 372 -29.78 17.41 -26.27
CA GLY A 372 -30.62 17.08 -27.42
C GLY A 372 -29.93 16.24 -28.50
N MET A 373 -28.78 15.61 -28.19
CA MET A 373 -28.03 14.79 -29.14
C MET A 373 -28.71 13.43 -29.33
N ASN A 374 -29.07 13.08 -30.58
CA ASN A 374 -29.58 11.74 -30.93
C ASN A 374 -28.50 10.68 -30.64
N TYR A 375 -28.59 9.99 -29.50
CA TYR A 375 -27.65 8.99 -29.06
C TYR A 375 -28.34 7.63 -28.86
N LYS A 376 -27.87 6.62 -29.59
CA LYS A 376 -28.22 5.24 -29.28
C LYS A 376 -27.60 4.87 -27.92
N VAL A 377 -28.44 4.63 -26.91
CA VAL A 377 -27.97 4.12 -25.62
C VAL A 377 -27.28 2.78 -25.87
N VAL A 378 -25.94 2.78 -25.82
CA VAL A 378 -25.19 1.52 -25.87
C VAL A 378 -25.34 0.86 -24.52
N TYR A 379 -26.23 -0.12 -24.45
CA TYR A 379 -26.38 -0.97 -23.27
C TYR A 379 -25.25 -2.00 -23.29
N GLU A 380 -24.24 -1.83 -22.48
CA GLU A 380 -23.22 -2.87 -22.23
C GLU A 380 -23.71 -3.79 -21.10
N PRO A 381 -24.19 -5.00 -21.39
CA PRO A 381 -24.86 -5.87 -20.40
C PRO A 381 -23.91 -6.49 -19.36
N ARG A 382 -22.60 -6.20 -19.38
CA ARG A 382 -21.57 -6.86 -18.53
C ARG A 382 -20.70 -5.94 -17.69
N ILE A 383 -21.18 -4.76 -17.33
CA ILE A 383 -20.37 -3.77 -16.58
C ILE A 383 -20.07 -4.27 -15.15
N VAL A 384 -20.96 -5.04 -14.52
CA VAL A 384 -20.77 -5.50 -13.14
C VAL A 384 -20.11 -6.88 -13.12
N SER A 385 -18.88 -6.95 -12.57
CA SER A 385 -18.12 -8.19 -12.43
C SER A 385 -18.75 -9.12 -11.37
N THR A 386 -18.45 -10.42 -11.46
CA THR A 386 -18.89 -11.40 -10.45
C THR A 386 -18.36 -11.06 -9.06
N THR A 387 -17.12 -10.57 -8.99
CA THR A 387 -16.50 -10.11 -7.74
C THR A 387 -17.30 -8.97 -7.10
N THR A 388 -17.74 -7.99 -7.89
CA THR A 388 -18.58 -6.88 -7.40
C THR A 388 -19.90 -7.37 -6.81
N ARG A 389 -20.54 -8.35 -7.47
CA ARG A 389 -21.81 -8.96 -7.02
C ARG A 389 -21.67 -9.78 -5.74
N ILE A 390 -20.48 -10.25 -5.42
CA ILE A 390 -20.17 -10.97 -4.17
C ILE A 390 -19.81 -9.98 -3.07
N VAL A 391 -18.85 -9.13 -3.33
CA VAL A 391 -18.20 -8.30 -2.30
C VAL A 391 -19.16 -7.25 -1.74
N LEU A 392 -19.91 -6.57 -2.59
CA LEU A 392 -20.68 -5.40 -2.16
C LEU A 392 -21.83 -5.78 -1.22
N PRO A 393 -22.72 -6.75 -1.55
CA PRO A 393 -23.79 -7.16 -0.64
C PRO A 393 -23.24 -7.81 0.62
N THR A 394 -22.16 -8.63 0.52
CA THR A 394 -21.58 -9.24 1.71
C THR A 394 -20.97 -8.20 2.64
N THR A 395 -20.26 -7.22 2.10
CA THR A 395 -19.72 -6.10 2.90
C THR A 395 -20.84 -5.33 3.59
N LEU A 396 -21.92 -5.01 2.87
CA LEU A 396 -23.06 -4.30 3.45
C LEU A 396 -23.73 -5.10 4.57
N ILE A 397 -23.95 -6.41 4.35
CA ILE A 397 -24.53 -7.29 5.38
C ILE A 397 -23.63 -7.32 6.62
N LEU A 398 -22.31 -7.51 6.46
CA LEU A 398 -21.38 -7.54 7.60
C LEU A 398 -21.35 -6.22 8.36
N LEU A 399 -21.43 -5.08 7.68
CA LEU A 399 -21.48 -3.76 8.31
C LEU A 399 -22.79 -3.55 9.07
N VAL A 400 -23.93 -3.86 8.46
CA VAL A 400 -25.24 -3.69 9.11
C VAL A 400 -25.37 -4.60 10.32
N VAL A 401 -25.06 -5.88 10.15
CA VAL A 401 -25.12 -6.87 11.24
C VAL A 401 -24.10 -6.53 12.34
N GLY A 402 -22.87 -6.18 11.98
CA GLY A 402 -21.84 -5.78 12.94
C GLY A 402 -22.23 -4.55 13.74
N THR A 403 -22.77 -3.51 13.09
CA THR A 403 -23.26 -2.29 13.76
C THR A 403 -24.41 -2.59 14.71
N ALA A 404 -25.39 -3.37 14.26
CA ALA A 404 -26.56 -3.71 15.08
C ALA A 404 -26.17 -4.55 16.31
N LEU A 405 -25.33 -5.58 16.13
CA LEU A 405 -24.89 -6.43 17.23
C LEU A 405 -24.01 -5.67 18.22
N PHE A 406 -23.06 -4.83 17.74
CA PHE A 406 -22.26 -3.98 18.60
C PHE A 406 -23.15 -3.05 19.44
N TRP A 407 -24.13 -2.40 18.82
CA TRP A 407 -25.07 -1.53 19.53
C TRP A 407 -25.84 -2.29 20.61
N ILE A 408 -26.37 -3.47 20.28
CA ILE A 408 -27.16 -4.27 21.22
C ILE A 408 -26.31 -4.70 22.43
N PHE A 409 -25.08 -5.19 22.19
CA PHE A 409 -24.24 -5.73 23.25
C PHE A 409 -23.62 -4.63 24.13
N GLU A 410 -23.32 -3.45 23.58
CA GLU A 410 -22.59 -2.40 24.27
C GLU A 410 -23.49 -1.22 24.70
N ASN A 411 -24.79 -1.29 24.50
CA ASN A 411 -25.73 -0.19 24.76
C ASN A 411 -25.70 0.33 26.20
N HIS A 412 -25.46 -0.56 27.18
CA HIS A 412 -25.37 -0.27 28.60
C HIS A 412 -23.94 -0.36 29.15
N ASN A 413 -22.93 -0.35 28.30
CA ASN A 413 -21.52 -0.38 28.66
C ASN A 413 -20.81 0.82 28.00
N VAL A 414 -19.99 0.58 26.97
CA VAL A 414 -19.16 1.61 26.33
C VAL A 414 -19.98 2.70 25.65
N LEU A 415 -21.21 2.41 25.23
CA LEU A 415 -22.13 3.36 24.61
C LEU A 415 -23.04 4.09 25.61
N ASP A 416 -22.93 3.80 26.90
CA ASP A 416 -23.79 4.42 27.91
C ASP A 416 -23.56 5.93 27.99
N GLY A 417 -24.66 6.68 28.20
CA GLY A 417 -24.61 8.15 28.24
C GLY A 417 -24.40 8.86 26.89
N MET A 418 -24.19 8.14 25.79
CA MET A 418 -24.05 8.76 24.46
C MET A 418 -25.42 9.10 23.84
N SER A 419 -25.46 10.19 23.05
CA SER A 419 -26.64 10.53 22.22
C SER A 419 -26.94 9.43 21.20
N PHE A 420 -28.16 9.39 20.64
CA PHE A 420 -28.52 8.44 19.59
C PHE A 420 -27.56 8.49 18.40
N THR A 421 -27.22 9.69 17.92
CA THR A 421 -26.24 9.91 16.85
C THR A 421 -24.85 9.42 17.23
N GLY A 422 -24.44 9.64 18.49
CA GLY A 422 -23.18 9.15 19.03
C GLY A 422 -23.12 7.63 19.08
N LYS A 423 -24.17 6.99 19.61
CA LYS A 423 -24.28 5.52 19.64
C LYS A 423 -24.20 4.92 18.23
N PHE A 424 -24.90 5.53 17.26
CA PHE A 424 -24.87 5.07 15.86
C PHE A 424 -23.46 5.22 15.24
N ALA A 425 -22.85 6.41 15.34
CA ALA A 425 -21.55 6.68 14.74
C ALA A 425 -20.46 5.79 15.36
N THR A 426 -20.47 5.64 16.68
CA THR A 426 -19.50 4.79 17.40
C THR A 426 -19.67 3.32 17.06
N SER A 427 -20.91 2.79 17.03
CA SER A 427 -21.19 1.40 16.65
C SER A 427 -20.89 1.12 15.18
N PHE A 428 -21.16 2.08 14.28
CA PHE A 428 -20.82 1.97 12.88
C PHE A 428 -19.30 1.92 12.67
N MET A 429 -18.55 2.82 13.32
CA MET A 429 -17.08 2.80 13.27
C MET A 429 -16.53 1.51 13.89
N ALA A 430 -17.08 1.03 15.01
CA ALA A 430 -16.71 -0.22 15.65
C ALA A 430 -16.98 -1.47 14.79
N ALA A 431 -17.95 -1.42 13.87
CA ALA A 431 -18.19 -2.49 12.89
C ALA A 431 -17.28 -2.39 11.65
N VAL A 432 -16.86 -1.17 11.28
CA VAL A 432 -15.98 -0.92 10.14
C VAL A 432 -14.53 -1.25 10.48
N THR A 433 -14.04 -0.82 11.65
CA THR A 433 -12.62 -0.94 12.02
C THR A 433 -12.07 -2.37 12.05
N PRO A 434 -12.80 -3.42 12.49
CA PRO A 434 -12.32 -4.81 12.45
C PRO A 434 -12.07 -5.33 11.02
N ARG A 435 -12.60 -4.64 10.03
CA ARG A 435 -12.39 -4.99 8.62
C ARG A 435 -11.09 -4.39 8.08
N THR A 436 -10.01 -4.68 8.80
CA THR A 436 -8.61 -4.35 8.46
C THR A 436 -8.25 -2.87 8.58
N ALA A 437 -8.85 -2.10 9.49
CA ALA A 437 -8.56 -0.68 9.63
C ALA A 437 -7.81 -0.29 10.91
N GLY A 438 -8.08 -0.94 12.05
CA GLY A 438 -7.31 -0.80 13.27
C GLY A 438 -7.52 0.47 14.09
N PHE A 439 -8.46 1.32 13.77
CA PHE A 439 -8.73 2.51 14.57
C PHE A 439 -9.55 2.18 15.82
N ASN A 440 -9.02 2.52 16.99
CA ASN A 440 -9.70 2.35 18.28
C ASN A 440 -10.56 3.58 18.57
N ASN A 441 -11.87 3.45 18.46
CA ASN A 441 -12.82 4.51 18.83
C ASN A 441 -13.50 4.28 20.19
N VAL A 442 -13.21 3.17 20.84
CA VAL A 442 -13.72 2.77 22.17
C VAL A 442 -12.59 2.13 22.97
N ASN A 443 -12.78 2.03 24.29
CA ASN A 443 -11.85 1.29 25.15
C ASN A 443 -12.01 -0.22 24.92
N MET A 444 -11.12 -0.81 24.11
CA MET A 444 -11.21 -2.21 23.70
C MET A 444 -11.19 -3.23 24.86
N PRO A 445 -10.35 -3.09 25.91
CA PRO A 445 -10.36 -3.95 27.07
C PRO A 445 -11.68 -3.97 27.86
N MET A 446 -12.51 -2.93 27.75
CA MET A 446 -13.78 -2.85 28.47
C MET A 446 -14.96 -3.49 27.73
N LEU A 447 -14.75 -4.01 26.54
CA LEU A 447 -15.80 -4.66 25.75
C LEU A 447 -16.28 -5.95 26.40
N HIS A 448 -17.57 -6.23 26.29
CA HIS A 448 -18.14 -7.51 26.71
C HIS A 448 -17.60 -8.68 25.86
N VAL A 449 -17.48 -9.86 26.45
CA VAL A 449 -16.98 -11.06 25.75
C VAL A 449 -17.72 -11.36 24.44
N PRO A 450 -19.07 -11.25 24.33
CA PRO A 450 -19.76 -11.42 23.04
C PRO A 450 -19.29 -10.44 21.97
N THR A 451 -19.02 -9.20 22.34
CA THR A 451 -18.50 -8.17 21.42
C THR A 451 -17.08 -8.49 20.96
N ILE A 452 -16.23 -8.99 21.87
CA ILE A 452 -14.88 -9.43 21.53
C ILE A 452 -14.93 -10.59 20.52
N LEU A 453 -15.80 -11.58 20.74
CA LEU A 453 -15.98 -12.70 19.79
C LEU A 453 -16.52 -12.24 18.43
N LEU A 454 -17.49 -11.32 18.42
CA LEU A 454 -17.97 -10.68 17.19
C LEU A 454 -16.84 -9.98 16.45
N THR A 455 -16.02 -9.22 17.18
CA THR A 455 -14.87 -8.49 16.60
C THR A 455 -13.84 -9.46 16.01
N ILE A 456 -13.50 -10.56 16.70
CA ILE A 456 -12.61 -11.62 16.20
C ILE A 456 -13.18 -12.20 14.89
N ALA A 457 -14.48 -12.49 14.83
CA ALA A 457 -15.11 -13.02 13.61
C ALA A 457 -15.05 -12.01 12.44
N LEU A 458 -15.29 -10.72 12.71
CA LEU A 458 -15.18 -9.67 11.70
C LEU A 458 -13.74 -9.43 11.24
N MET A 459 -12.74 -9.52 12.15
CA MET A 459 -11.31 -9.41 11.83
C MET A 459 -10.85 -10.57 10.93
N TRP A 460 -11.32 -11.78 11.20
CA TRP A 460 -10.98 -12.96 10.40
C TRP A 460 -11.54 -12.86 8.97
N ILE A 461 -12.74 -12.25 8.79
CA ILE A 461 -13.32 -11.95 7.48
C ILE A 461 -12.79 -10.58 7.02
N GLY A 462 -11.62 -10.57 6.41
CA GLY A 462 -10.91 -9.36 5.99
C GLY A 462 -11.59 -8.60 4.84
N ALA A 463 -10.79 -7.82 4.11
CA ALA A 463 -11.26 -6.94 3.03
C ALA A 463 -11.47 -7.65 1.68
N ALA A 464 -11.88 -6.90 0.67
CA ALA A 464 -12.05 -7.41 -0.70
C ALA A 464 -10.72 -7.77 -1.36
N PRO A 465 -10.71 -8.65 -2.38
CA PRO A 465 -9.56 -8.82 -3.24
C PRO A 465 -9.18 -7.50 -3.91
N MET A 466 -7.87 -7.29 -4.12
CA MET A 466 -7.35 -6.07 -4.74
C MET A 466 -7.78 -4.79 -4.00
N SER A 467 -7.81 -4.82 -2.67
CA SER A 467 -8.01 -3.68 -1.77
C SER A 467 -6.74 -3.37 -0.97
N THR A 468 -6.77 -2.28 -0.23
CA THR A 468 -5.71 -1.91 0.72
C THR A 468 -5.65 -2.84 1.93
N GLY A 469 -6.75 -3.52 2.30
CA GLY A 469 -6.81 -4.42 3.44
C GLY A 469 -6.22 -5.81 3.18
N GLY A 470 -5.78 -6.49 4.24
CA GLY A 470 -5.21 -7.84 4.20
C GLY A 470 -6.20 -8.96 4.60
N GLY A 471 -5.71 -9.99 5.26
CA GLY A 471 -6.50 -11.10 5.80
C GLY A 471 -7.17 -11.99 4.77
N ILE A 472 -8.10 -12.86 5.24
CA ILE A 472 -8.90 -13.73 4.38
C ILE A 472 -9.91 -12.88 3.62
N LYS A 473 -9.87 -12.95 2.29
CA LYS A 473 -10.72 -12.11 1.46
C LYS A 473 -12.20 -12.48 1.57
N VAL A 474 -13.08 -11.48 1.55
CA VAL A 474 -14.55 -11.66 1.58
C VAL A 474 -15.00 -12.66 0.52
N THR A 475 -14.41 -12.64 -0.69
CA THR A 475 -14.72 -13.62 -1.75
C THR A 475 -14.38 -15.04 -1.36
N THR A 476 -13.23 -15.27 -0.70
CA THR A 476 -12.80 -16.57 -0.20
C THR A 476 -13.81 -17.12 0.81
N PHE A 477 -14.22 -16.30 1.75
CA PHE A 477 -15.23 -16.66 2.75
C PHE A 477 -16.58 -17.04 2.10
N VAL A 478 -17.08 -16.19 1.18
CA VAL A 478 -18.36 -16.44 0.50
C VAL A 478 -18.32 -17.69 -0.37
N ILE A 479 -17.21 -17.93 -1.08
CA ILE A 479 -17.03 -19.14 -1.91
C ILE A 479 -17.08 -20.39 -1.04
N ALA A 480 -16.36 -20.40 0.09
CA ALA A 480 -16.35 -21.53 1.01
C ALA A 480 -17.74 -21.77 1.61
N LEU A 481 -18.43 -20.72 2.06
CA LEU A 481 -19.77 -20.82 2.62
C LEU A 481 -20.77 -21.35 1.58
N LYS A 482 -20.71 -20.86 0.34
CA LYS A 482 -21.56 -21.32 -0.78
C LYS A 482 -21.27 -22.78 -1.16
N ASN A 483 -20.01 -23.22 -1.07
CA ASN A 483 -19.67 -24.62 -1.31
C ASN A 483 -20.23 -25.53 -0.22
N ILE A 484 -20.10 -25.14 1.06
CA ILE A 484 -20.74 -25.89 2.17
C ILE A 484 -22.25 -26.00 1.94
N TRP A 485 -22.91 -24.90 1.57
CA TRP A 485 -24.33 -24.88 1.28
C TRP A 485 -24.71 -25.76 0.07
N ALA A 486 -23.93 -25.72 -1.02
CA ALA A 486 -24.13 -26.55 -2.20
C ALA A 486 -24.04 -28.05 -1.85
N ASN A 487 -23.00 -28.43 -1.07
CA ASN A 487 -22.81 -29.81 -0.62
C ASN A 487 -23.98 -30.30 0.26
N LEU A 488 -24.49 -29.45 1.17
CA LEU A 488 -25.66 -29.79 2.00
C LEU A 488 -26.93 -30.01 1.17
N LEU A 489 -27.05 -29.33 0.03
CA LEU A 489 -28.16 -29.51 -0.92
C LEU A 489 -27.91 -30.63 -1.95
N GLY A 490 -26.81 -31.36 -1.85
CA GLY A 490 -26.45 -32.42 -2.79
C GLY A 490 -26.05 -31.94 -4.19
N ASN A 491 -25.67 -30.66 -4.31
CA ASN A 491 -25.25 -30.07 -5.58
C ASN A 491 -23.72 -30.12 -5.74
N ASP A 492 -23.24 -30.75 -6.79
CA ASP A 492 -21.79 -30.82 -7.10
C ASP A 492 -21.21 -29.50 -7.65
N ARG A 493 -22.04 -28.53 -7.90
CA ARG A 493 -21.64 -27.28 -8.57
C ARG A 493 -21.94 -26.07 -7.70
N VAL A 494 -20.92 -25.23 -7.51
CA VAL A 494 -21.09 -23.95 -6.82
C VAL A 494 -21.43 -22.89 -7.86
N VAL A 495 -22.63 -22.31 -7.74
CA VAL A 495 -23.12 -21.26 -8.65
C VAL A 495 -23.27 -19.95 -7.88
N ILE A 496 -22.66 -18.88 -8.37
CA ILE A 496 -22.80 -17.52 -7.84
C ILE A 496 -23.18 -16.56 -8.98
N ALA A 497 -24.28 -15.83 -8.80
CA ALA A 497 -24.77 -14.85 -9.78
C ALA A 497 -24.93 -15.47 -11.20
N HIS A 498 -25.54 -16.65 -11.29
CA HIS A 498 -25.75 -17.43 -12.51
C HIS A 498 -24.47 -17.92 -13.22
N ARG A 499 -23.33 -17.94 -12.52
CA ARG A 499 -22.06 -18.46 -13.03
C ARG A 499 -21.55 -19.61 -12.17
N GLN A 500 -21.15 -20.70 -12.81
CA GLN A 500 -20.50 -21.80 -12.15
C GLN A 500 -19.05 -21.42 -11.84
N LEU A 501 -18.62 -21.66 -10.61
CA LEU A 501 -17.21 -21.52 -10.21
C LEU A 501 -16.42 -22.77 -10.59
N THR A 502 -15.14 -22.58 -10.94
CA THR A 502 -14.22 -23.70 -11.18
C THR A 502 -13.91 -24.42 -9.87
N ARG A 503 -13.71 -25.73 -9.91
CA ARG A 503 -13.29 -26.53 -8.74
C ARG A 503 -11.98 -26.02 -8.13
N GLU A 504 -11.08 -25.52 -8.97
CA GLU A 504 -9.80 -24.94 -8.54
C GLU A 504 -10.02 -23.73 -7.59
N ASN A 505 -10.92 -22.80 -7.94
CA ASN A 505 -11.23 -21.64 -7.10
C ASN A 505 -11.87 -22.04 -5.76
N VAL A 506 -12.70 -23.08 -5.77
CA VAL A 506 -13.33 -23.62 -4.55
C VAL A 506 -12.27 -24.26 -3.65
N ASN A 507 -11.42 -25.13 -4.20
CA ASN A 507 -10.33 -25.78 -3.47
C ASN A 507 -9.35 -24.76 -2.90
N ARG A 508 -8.99 -23.75 -3.69
CA ARG A 508 -8.12 -22.64 -3.25
C ARG A 508 -8.73 -21.88 -2.06
N ALA A 509 -10.05 -21.62 -2.08
CA ALA A 509 -10.74 -20.95 -0.98
C ALA A 509 -10.66 -21.78 0.31
N HIS A 510 -10.94 -23.07 0.25
CA HIS A 510 -10.81 -23.97 1.40
C HIS A 510 -9.37 -24.06 1.91
N SER A 511 -8.38 -24.16 1.00
CA SER A 511 -6.95 -24.18 1.38
C SER A 511 -6.53 -22.94 2.14
N ILE A 512 -6.98 -21.74 1.72
CA ILE A 512 -6.69 -20.48 2.42
C ILE A 512 -7.24 -20.51 3.84
N ILE A 513 -8.50 -20.94 4.02
CA ILE A 513 -9.14 -21.01 5.32
C ILE A 513 -8.42 -22.00 6.23
N MET A 514 -8.14 -23.22 5.75
CA MET A 514 -7.42 -24.23 6.54
C MET A 514 -6.02 -23.77 6.93
N LEU A 515 -5.27 -23.17 6.00
CA LEU A 515 -3.94 -22.64 6.28
C LEU A 515 -3.98 -21.50 7.30
N SER A 516 -5.02 -20.66 7.29
CA SER A 516 -5.16 -19.60 8.30
C SER A 516 -5.32 -20.17 9.71
N ILE A 517 -6.14 -21.21 9.86
CA ILE A 517 -6.33 -21.90 11.15
C ILE A 517 -5.04 -22.61 11.59
N LEU A 518 -4.36 -23.30 10.66
CA LEU A 518 -3.07 -23.94 10.90
C LEU A 518 -1.97 -22.94 11.29
N TRP A 519 -2.07 -21.67 10.92
CA TRP A 519 -1.16 -20.61 11.36
C TRP A 519 -1.56 -20.03 12.71
N ILE A 520 -2.86 -19.75 12.93
CA ILE A 520 -3.36 -19.12 14.14
C ILE A 520 -3.05 -20.00 15.37
N ILE A 521 -3.33 -21.30 15.30
CA ILE A 521 -3.19 -22.21 16.47
C ILE A 521 -1.75 -22.22 17.03
N PRO A 522 -0.70 -22.51 16.25
CA PRO A 522 0.67 -22.48 16.74
C PRO A 522 1.11 -21.07 17.20
N ALA A 523 0.71 -20.03 16.49
CA ALA A 523 1.06 -18.66 16.86
C ALA A 523 0.46 -18.27 18.22
N VAL A 524 -0.81 -18.57 18.46
CA VAL A 524 -1.47 -18.38 19.77
C VAL A 524 -0.76 -19.20 20.85
N PHE A 525 -0.46 -20.46 20.57
CA PHE A 525 0.26 -21.32 21.52
C PHE A 525 1.59 -20.71 21.95
N VAL A 526 2.38 -20.21 20.98
CA VAL A 526 3.67 -19.57 21.27
C VAL A 526 3.48 -18.30 22.12
N ILE A 527 2.49 -17.44 21.81
CA ILE A 527 2.21 -16.25 22.61
C ILE A 527 1.82 -16.61 24.05
N VAL A 528 0.94 -17.58 24.25
CA VAL A 528 0.51 -18.00 25.60
C VAL A 528 1.68 -18.55 26.42
N VAL A 529 2.63 -19.25 25.77
CA VAL A 529 3.84 -19.76 26.45
C VAL A 529 4.82 -18.63 26.79
N LEU A 530 4.98 -17.66 25.90
CA LEU A 530 5.92 -16.55 26.10
C LEU A 530 5.37 -15.46 27.03
N GLU A 531 4.05 -15.30 27.10
CA GLU A 531 3.35 -14.28 27.90
C GLU A 531 2.41 -14.94 28.93
N PRO A 532 2.94 -15.44 30.06
CA PRO A 532 2.13 -16.17 31.06
C PRO A 532 1.01 -15.33 31.70
N LYS A 533 1.11 -14.01 31.63
CA LYS A 533 0.10 -13.09 32.17
C LYS A 533 -1.04 -12.81 31.19
N ALA A 534 -0.86 -13.13 29.91
CA ALA A 534 -1.87 -12.91 28.89
C ALA A 534 -2.98 -13.95 28.98
N THR A 535 -4.23 -13.49 28.87
CA THR A 535 -5.36 -14.40 28.77
C THR A 535 -5.42 -15.03 27.37
N LEU A 536 -6.00 -16.23 27.26
CA LEU A 536 -6.20 -16.88 25.95
C LEU A 536 -6.97 -15.97 24.98
N THR A 537 -7.97 -15.24 25.48
CA THR A 537 -8.76 -14.30 24.67
C THR A 537 -7.89 -13.19 24.09
N GLN A 538 -7.00 -12.60 24.90
CA GLN A 538 -6.05 -11.58 24.42
C GLN A 538 -5.10 -12.15 23.36
N ALA A 539 -4.53 -13.35 23.59
CA ALA A 539 -3.62 -13.98 22.64
C ALA A 539 -4.31 -14.30 21.29
N VAL A 540 -5.53 -14.84 21.33
CA VAL A 540 -6.32 -15.12 20.11
C VAL A 540 -6.65 -13.83 19.39
N PHE A 541 -7.11 -12.80 20.11
CA PHE A 541 -7.47 -11.51 19.55
C PHE A 541 -6.27 -10.87 18.84
N GLU A 542 -5.10 -10.88 19.46
CA GLU A 542 -3.86 -10.30 18.95
C GLU A 542 -3.40 -11.01 17.67
N ILE A 543 -3.36 -12.36 17.68
CA ILE A 543 -2.91 -13.13 16.52
C ILE A 543 -3.90 -13.03 15.34
N VAL A 544 -5.21 -13.03 15.62
CA VAL A 544 -6.22 -12.84 14.56
C VAL A 544 -6.14 -11.41 14.00
N SER A 545 -5.94 -10.41 14.85
CA SER A 545 -5.71 -9.03 14.44
C SER A 545 -4.45 -8.89 13.57
N ALA A 546 -3.34 -9.54 13.97
CA ALA A 546 -2.09 -9.54 13.22
C ALA A 546 -2.24 -10.24 11.86
N LEU A 547 -2.81 -11.46 11.82
CA LEU A 547 -3.02 -12.21 10.58
C LEU A 547 -4.04 -11.53 9.65
N GLY A 548 -5.10 -10.97 10.23
CA GLY A 548 -6.09 -10.15 9.52
C GLY A 548 -5.52 -8.83 9.01
N THR A 549 -4.34 -8.43 9.49
CA THR A 549 -3.77 -7.07 9.32
C THR A 549 -4.77 -5.99 9.73
N VAL A 550 -5.32 -6.11 10.94
CA VAL A 550 -6.42 -5.26 11.44
C VAL A 550 -5.92 -4.13 12.30
N GLY A 551 -5.07 -4.42 13.32
CA GLY A 551 -4.49 -3.40 14.20
C GLY A 551 -5.20 -3.15 15.52
N LEU A 552 -6.31 -3.84 15.79
CA LEU A 552 -6.96 -3.76 17.10
C LEU A 552 -6.22 -4.63 18.10
N THR A 553 -6.13 -4.17 19.35
CA THR A 553 -5.54 -4.91 20.48
C THR A 553 -6.42 -4.79 21.73
N LEU A 554 -6.36 -5.80 22.59
CA LEU A 554 -6.91 -5.76 23.95
C LEU A 554 -5.83 -5.34 24.96
N ASP A 555 -4.99 -4.36 24.59
CA ASP A 555 -3.88 -3.82 25.37
C ASP A 555 -2.74 -4.83 25.64
N LEU A 556 -2.61 -5.86 24.79
CA LEU A 556 -1.51 -6.83 24.90
C LEU A 556 -0.24 -6.37 24.18
N THR A 557 -0.38 -5.73 23.00
CA THR A 557 0.75 -5.35 22.12
C THR A 557 1.86 -4.55 22.83
N PRO A 558 1.57 -3.51 23.65
CA PRO A 558 2.62 -2.73 24.32
C PRO A 558 3.45 -3.53 25.32
N HIS A 559 2.87 -4.59 25.87
CA HIS A 559 3.46 -5.40 26.95
C HIS A 559 4.18 -6.67 26.46
N LEU A 560 4.23 -6.92 25.14
CA LEU A 560 4.86 -8.10 24.55
C LEU A 560 6.37 -8.12 24.78
N CYS A 561 6.91 -9.28 25.11
CA CYS A 561 8.35 -9.51 25.10
C CYS A 561 8.92 -9.52 23.67
N VAL A 562 10.25 -9.44 23.55
CA VAL A 562 10.93 -9.37 22.23
C VAL A 562 10.56 -10.53 21.32
N ALA A 563 10.50 -11.76 21.86
CA ALA A 563 10.15 -12.94 21.08
C ALA A 563 8.69 -12.88 20.60
N SER A 564 7.76 -12.48 21.45
CA SER A 564 6.34 -12.29 21.10
C SER A 564 6.15 -11.22 20.03
N LYS A 565 6.87 -10.09 20.12
CA LYS A 565 6.88 -9.04 19.10
C LYS A 565 7.29 -9.60 17.72
N MET A 566 8.32 -10.46 17.69
CA MET A 566 8.77 -11.08 16.44
C MET A 566 7.73 -12.04 15.84
N VAL A 567 7.04 -12.83 16.68
CA VAL A 567 5.96 -13.73 16.23
C VAL A 567 4.79 -12.94 15.65
N VAL A 568 4.38 -11.86 16.33
CA VAL A 568 3.30 -10.98 15.86
C VAL A 568 3.71 -10.26 14.57
N ALA A 569 4.94 -9.74 14.48
CA ALA A 569 5.49 -9.12 13.26
C ALA A 569 5.51 -10.10 12.07
N LEU A 570 5.97 -11.33 12.29
CA LEU A 570 5.92 -12.38 11.28
C LEU A 570 4.48 -12.69 10.86
N THR A 571 3.55 -12.74 11.81
CA THR A 571 2.13 -12.99 11.53
C THR A 571 1.51 -11.86 10.69
N MET A 572 1.84 -10.58 10.97
CA MET A 572 1.43 -9.44 10.14
C MET A 572 1.97 -9.56 8.70
N PHE A 573 3.23 -9.91 8.56
CA PHE A 573 3.86 -10.12 7.25
C PHE A 573 3.19 -11.25 6.46
N VAL A 574 2.92 -12.39 7.11
CA VAL A 574 2.19 -13.53 6.55
C VAL A 574 0.78 -13.15 6.11
N GLY A 575 0.06 -12.40 6.93
CA GLY A 575 -1.27 -11.88 6.64
C GLY A 575 -1.29 -10.95 5.42
N ARG A 576 -0.26 -10.14 5.26
CA ARG A 576 -0.14 -9.18 4.15
C ARG A 576 0.23 -9.83 2.82
N VAL A 577 1.27 -10.65 2.80
CA VAL A 577 1.76 -11.35 1.59
C VAL A 577 0.79 -12.44 1.17
N GLY A 578 0.10 -13.05 2.13
CA GLY A 578 -0.81 -14.17 1.94
C GLY A 578 -0.13 -15.53 2.07
N LEU A 579 -0.77 -16.43 2.85
CA LEU A 579 -0.24 -17.75 3.19
C LEU A 579 0.11 -18.58 1.95
N ILE A 580 -0.77 -18.64 0.96
CA ILE A 580 -0.52 -19.43 -0.27
C ILE A 580 0.68 -18.86 -1.05
N THR A 581 0.79 -17.54 -1.15
CA THR A 581 1.91 -16.89 -1.87
C THR A 581 3.25 -17.20 -1.19
N LEU A 582 3.29 -17.15 0.15
CA LEU A 582 4.48 -17.52 0.91
C LEU A 582 4.85 -18.99 0.75
N LEU A 583 3.89 -19.91 0.82
CA LEU A 583 4.15 -21.33 0.63
C LEU A 583 4.63 -21.62 -0.80
N ALA A 584 4.09 -20.93 -1.82
CA ALA A 584 4.54 -21.06 -3.20
C ALA A 584 6.00 -20.65 -3.41
N CYS A 585 6.56 -19.78 -2.53
CA CYS A 585 7.99 -19.45 -2.56
C CYS A 585 8.88 -20.67 -2.30
N PHE A 586 8.45 -21.58 -1.42
CA PHE A 586 9.24 -22.74 -0.97
C PHE A 586 8.97 -24.00 -1.80
N ILE A 587 7.79 -24.14 -2.41
CA ILE A 587 7.42 -25.32 -3.17
C ILE A 587 8.03 -25.25 -4.58
N ARG A 588 8.87 -26.23 -4.94
CA ARG A 588 9.27 -26.45 -6.33
C ARG A 588 8.12 -27.13 -7.08
N HIS A 589 7.71 -26.59 -8.21
CA HIS A 589 6.81 -27.29 -9.12
C HIS A 589 7.50 -28.59 -9.57
N GLN A 590 7.07 -29.72 -9.02
CA GLN A 590 7.35 -31.02 -9.60
C GLN A 590 6.20 -31.32 -10.56
N GLU A 591 6.49 -31.47 -11.85
CA GLU A 591 5.57 -32.13 -12.77
C GLU A 591 5.45 -33.58 -12.32
N VAL A 592 4.42 -33.90 -11.56
CA VAL A 592 4.07 -35.27 -11.25
C VAL A 592 3.54 -35.87 -12.56
N LYS A 593 4.33 -36.73 -13.21
CA LYS A 593 3.83 -37.58 -14.29
C LYS A 593 2.86 -38.58 -13.62
N LEU A 594 1.58 -38.26 -13.69
CA LEU A 594 0.51 -39.16 -13.27
C LEU A 594 0.46 -40.34 -14.24
N TYR A 595 0.93 -41.50 -13.80
CA TYR A 595 0.58 -42.76 -14.43
C TYR A 595 -0.80 -43.12 -13.88
N THR A 596 -1.83 -43.07 -14.69
CA THR A 596 -3.12 -43.69 -14.41
C THR A 596 -2.92 -45.20 -14.59
N TYR A 597 -2.98 -45.96 -13.48
CA TYR A 597 -3.13 -47.40 -13.61
C TYR A 597 -4.52 -47.66 -14.19
N PRO A 598 -4.65 -48.51 -15.24
CA PRO A 598 -5.94 -49.00 -15.64
C PRO A 598 -6.51 -49.84 -14.50
N ASP A 599 -7.71 -49.51 -14.04
CA ASP A 599 -8.50 -50.28 -13.09
C ASP A 599 -8.86 -51.64 -13.69
#